data_6881050c49a174364f52ed13c9db8188
#
_entry.id   6881050c49a174364f52ed13c9db8188
#
_cell.length_a   1.000
_cell.length_b   1.000
_cell.length_c   1.000
_cell.angle_alpha   90.00
_cell.angle_beta   90.00
_cell.angle_gamma   90.00
#
_symmetry.space_group_name_H-M   'P 1'
#
loop_
_entity.id
_entity.type
_entity.pdbx_description
1 polymer ?
#
loop_
_entity_poly.entity_id
_entity_poly.type
_entity_poly.pdbx_seq_one_letter_code
_entity_poly.pdbx_strand_id
1 'polypeptide(L)'
;MPGTALIAGSTGLVGSHCLHSLLASPEYASVTALVRRSGGIPQAKLREQVVNFEHLDDVLAGGDIFCTLGTTIRKAGSQAEFRKVDFEYPMRLAERSLQSGTRQFLLVSSVGANAESKNFYLRTKGELEEALRRLPFQALHIFRPSFLSGHRNEKRPGERFGIAVARLTQFFLLGSLRRYRPIQAEIVAQAMVNAALAGISGVHIYEYDEIVRLARVER
;
A
#
# COMPACT_ATOMS: atom_id res chain seq x y z
N MET A 1 14.65 -1.40 -20.59
CA MET A 1 14.85 -2.69 -19.89
C MET A 1 13.78 -2.83 -18.84
N PRO A 2 13.19 -4.01 -18.64
CA PRO A 2 12.19 -4.23 -17.59
C PRO A 2 12.77 -3.86 -16.21
N GLY A 3 11.95 -3.21 -15.39
CA GLY A 3 12.34 -2.74 -14.07
C GLY A 3 12.38 -3.84 -13.02
N THR A 4 12.69 -3.47 -11.80
CA THR A 4 12.57 -4.31 -10.60
C THR A 4 11.57 -3.71 -9.64
N ALA A 5 10.84 -4.53 -8.91
CA ALA A 5 9.92 -4.08 -7.87
C ALA A 5 10.24 -4.76 -6.53
N LEU A 6 10.04 -4.04 -5.46
CA LEU A 6 10.04 -4.59 -4.12
C LEU A 6 8.70 -4.30 -3.45
N ILE A 7 8.09 -5.33 -2.87
CA ILE A 7 6.81 -5.19 -2.18
C ILE A 7 6.94 -5.61 -0.70
N ALA A 8 6.48 -4.73 0.20
CA ALA A 8 6.29 -5.04 1.60
C ALA A 8 4.79 -5.11 1.92
N GLY A 9 4.37 -6.19 2.59
CA GLY A 9 2.96 -6.45 2.88
C GLY A 9 2.22 -7.29 1.84
N SER A 10 2.95 -8.05 1.01
CA SER A 10 2.42 -8.92 -0.07
C SER A 10 1.35 -9.93 0.36
N THR A 11 1.27 -10.29 1.64
CA THR A 11 0.24 -11.18 2.20
C THR A 11 -1.03 -10.45 2.65
N GLY A 12 -1.04 -9.11 2.60
CA GLY A 12 -2.20 -8.29 2.91
C GLY A 12 -3.23 -8.24 1.79
N LEU A 13 -4.39 -7.61 2.05
CA LEU A 13 -5.50 -7.57 1.09
C LEU A 13 -5.12 -6.85 -0.22
N VAL A 14 -4.56 -5.64 -0.14
CA VAL A 14 -4.06 -4.92 -1.32
C VAL A 14 -2.77 -5.56 -1.83
N GLY A 15 -1.87 -5.94 -0.91
CA GLY A 15 -0.54 -6.45 -1.27
C GLY A 15 -0.59 -7.74 -2.08
N SER A 16 -1.54 -8.65 -1.81
CA SER A 16 -1.66 -9.90 -2.59
C SER A 16 -2.07 -9.63 -4.05
N HIS A 17 -3.03 -8.72 -4.26
CA HIS A 17 -3.40 -8.28 -5.62
C HIS A 17 -2.25 -7.52 -6.30
N CYS A 18 -1.56 -6.65 -5.55
CA CYS A 18 -0.41 -5.91 -6.07
C CYS A 18 0.71 -6.86 -6.50
N LEU A 19 1.07 -7.84 -5.67
CA LEU A 19 2.06 -8.86 -6.02
C LEU A 19 1.65 -9.61 -7.30
N HIS A 20 0.37 -10.02 -7.41
CA HIS A 20 -0.13 -10.70 -8.60
C HIS A 20 0.02 -9.83 -9.86
N SER A 21 -0.39 -8.56 -9.80
CA SER A 21 -0.27 -7.62 -10.92
C SER A 21 1.20 -7.36 -11.31
N LEU A 22 2.10 -7.25 -10.33
CA LEU A 22 3.55 -7.07 -10.58
C LEU A 22 4.16 -8.29 -11.29
N LEU A 23 3.80 -9.50 -10.85
CA LEU A 23 4.29 -10.75 -11.47
C LEU A 23 3.76 -10.95 -12.89
N ALA A 24 2.52 -10.53 -13.15
CA ALA A 24 1.91 -10.60 -14.48
C ALA A 24 2.45 -9.52 -15.44
N SER A 25 2.95 -8.39 -14.93
CA SER A 25 3.43 -7.28 -15.76
C SER A 25 4.73 -7.63 -16.49
N PRO A 26 4.82 -7.41 -17.83
CA PRO A 26 6.07 -7.55 -18.57
C PRO A 26 7.09 -6.45 -18.24
N GLU A 27 6.65 -5.34 -17.65
CA GLU A 27 7.51 -4.19 -17.30
C GLU A 27 8.42 -4.47 -16.11
N TYR A 28 8.17 -5.55 -15.34
CA TYR A 28 9.03 -5.97 -14.24
C TYR A 28 9.70 -7.30 -14.56
N ALA A 29 11.05 -7.31 -14.57
CA ALA A 29 11.85 -8.52 -14.74
C ALA A 29 11.91 -9.37 -13.47
N SER A 30 11.89 -8.72 -12.29
CA SER A 30 11.90 -9.39 -10.99
C SER A 30 11.11 -8.62 -9.95
N VAL A 31 10.52 -9.36 -9.03
CA VAL A 31 9.76 -8.84 -7.89
C VAL A 31 10.30 -9.46 -6.60
N THR A 32 10.75 -8.62 -5.67
CA THR A 32 11.16 -9.06 -4.33
C THR A 32 10.03 -8.80 -3.35
N ALA A 33 9.53 -9.85 -2.69
CA ALA A 33 8.55 -9.73 -1.62
C ALA A 33 9.24 -9.82 -0.26
N LEU A 34 9.16 -8.76 0.54
CA LEU A 34 9.60 -8.79 1.93
C LEU A 34 8.55 -9.48 2.78
N VAL A 35 8.91 -10.59 3.38
CA VAL A 35 8.00 -11.44 4.16
C VAL A 35 8.58 -11.74 5.54
N ARG A 36 7.74 -11.96 6.53
CA ARG A 36 8.15 -12.43 7.87
C ARG A 36 8.43 -13.93 7.90
N ARG A 37 7.81 -14.68 7.00
CA ARG A 37 7.97 -16.13 6.81
C ARG A 37 7.78 -16.41 5.34
N SER A 38 8.63 -17.25 4.75
CA SER A 38 8.48 -17.66 3.36
C SER A 38 7.18 -18.47 3.17
N GLY A 39 6.46 -18.16 2.11
CA GLY A 39 5.28 -18.91 1.66
C GLY A 39 5.64 -20.03 0.69
N GLY A 40 6.90 -20.08 0.20
CA GLY A 40 7.38 -21.11 -0.72
C GLY A 40 6.66 -21.09 -2.08
N ILE A 41 6.24 -19.92 -2.56
CA ILE A 41 5.55 -19.79 -3.85
C ILE A 41 6.58 -19.90 -5.00
N PRO A 42 6.56 -20.99 -5.78
CA PRO A 42 7.46 -21.16 -6.91
C PRO A 42 7.02 -20.27 -8.09
N GLN A 43 7.69 -19.14 -8.29
CA GLN A 43 7.40 -18.20 -9.37
C GLN A 43 8.73 -17.63 -9.90
N ALA A 44 8.97 -17.75 -11.21
CA ALA A 44 10.25 -17.40 -11.81
C ALA A 44 10.69 -15.95 -11.55
N LYS A 45 9.73 -15.01 -11.53
CA LYS A 45 10.00 -13.58 -11.25
C LYS A 45 10.01 -13.23 -9.77
N LEU A 46 9.55 -14.12 -8.86
CA LEU A 46 9.38 -13.84 -7.45
C LEU A 46 10.59 -14.28 -6.65
N ARG A 47 11.12 -13.37 -5.85
CA ARG A 47 12.07 -13.66 -4.79
C ARG A 47 11.43 -13.30 -3.44
N GLU A 48 11.18 -14.27 -2.60
CA GLU A 48 10.81 -14.01 -1.21
C GLU A 48 12.07 -13.75 -0.38
N GLN A 49 12.12 -12.62 0.29
CA GLN A 49 13.16 -12.28 1.25
C GLN A 49 12.56 -12.24 2.65
N VAL A 50 12.97 -13.18 3.50
CA VAL A 50 12.55 -13.20 4.90
C VAL A 50 13.31 -12.12 5.66
N VAL A 51 12.58 -11.20 6.29
CA VAL A 51 13.14 -10.05 6.98
C VAL A 51 12.53 -9.85 8.36
N ASN A 52 13.31 -9.24 9.25
CA ASN A 52 12.81 -8.60 10.45
C ASN A 52 12.61 -7.12 10.16
N PHE A 53 11.36 -6.62 10.15
CA PHE A 53 11.07 -5.21 9.90
C PHE A 53 11.60 -4.25 10.98
N GLU A 54 12.05 -4.76 12.13
CA GLU A 54 12.77 -3.97 13.12
C GLU A 54 14.23 -3.70 12.72
N HIS A 55 14.79 -4.55 11.84
CA HIS A 55 16.18 -4.48 11.35
C HIS A 55 16.21 -4.84 9.87
N LEU A 56 16.16 -3.82 8.99
CA LEU A 56 16.14 -3.98 7.54
C LEU A 56 17.53 -3.75 6.90
N ASP A 57 18.60 -4.08 7.62
CA ASP A 57 19.96 -3.73 7.19
C ASP A 57 20.41 -4.43 5.91
N ASP A 58 19.93 -5.63 5.66
CA ASP A 58 20.28 -6.45 4.49
C ASP A 58 19.29 -6.32 3.32
N VAL A 59 18.37 -5.36 3.38
CA VAL A 59 17.42 -5.15 2.29
C VAL A 59 18.07 -4.34 1.19
N LEU A 60 18.42 -4.99 0.10
CA LEU A 60 18.80 -4.35 -1.15
C LEU A 60 17.51 -3.98 -1.88
N ALA A 61 17.10 -2.74 -1.72
CA ALA A 61 16.00 -2.17 -2.48
C ALA A 61 16.57 -1.52 -3.74
N GLY A 62 16.00 -1.88 -4.87
CA GLY A 62 16.25 -1.24 -6.16
C GLY A 62 14.94 -1.23 -6.94
N GLY A 63 14.75 -0.24 -7.81
CA GLY A 63 13.51 -0.12 -8.57
C GLY A 63 12.37 0.52 -7.78
N ASP A 64 11.14 0.07 -8.02
CA ASP A 64 9.92 0.64 -7.44
C ASP A 64 9.55 -0.05 -6.14
N ILE A 65 9.28 0.74 -5.09
CA ILE A 65 8.91 0.22 -3.77
C ILE A 65 7.41 0.33 -3.55
N PHE A 66 6.77 -0.83 -3.35
CA PHE A 66 5.34 -0.94 -3.04
C PHE A 66 5.16 -1.26 -1.56
N CYS A 67 4.80 -0.25 -0.76
CA CYS A 67 4.54 -0.40 0.66
C CYS A 67 3.03 -0.55 0.91
N THR A 68 2.61 -1.78 1.13
CA THR A 68 1.23 -2.14 1.49
C THR A 68 1.13 -2.65 2.92
N LEU A 69 2.15 -2.31 3.75
CA LEU A 69 2.15 -2.61 5.17
C LEU A 69 1.00 -1.89 5.87
N GLY A 70 0.37 -2.57 6.77
CA GLY A 70 -0.68 -2.01 7.61
C GLY A 70 -1.36 -3.08 8.44
N THR A 71 -1.87 -2.65 9.59
CA THR A 71 -2.62 -3.51 10.50
C THR A 71 -3.85 -2.77 11.01
N THR A 72 -4.51 -3.31 11.99
CA THR A 72 -5.56 -2.60 12.75
C THR A 72 -5.14 -2.60 14.21
N ILE A 73 -5.58 -1.59 14.99
CA ILE A 73 -5.29 -1.51 16.43
C ILE A 73 -5.66 -2.82 17.14
N ARG A 74 -6.79 -3.41 16.73
CA ARG A 74 -7.25 -4.70 17.27
C ARG A 74 -6.28 -5.86 16.95
N LYS A 75 -5.72 -5.94 15.73
CA LYS A 75 -4.74 -6.98 15.36
C LYS A 75 -3.38 -6.74 15.98
N ALA A 76 -2.98 -5.50 16.10
CA ALA A 76 -1.74 -5.10 16.74
C ALA A 76 -1.75 -5.35 18.27
N GLY A 77 -2.93 -5.30 18.90
CA GLY A 77 -3.10 -5.48 20.33
C GLY A 77 -2.89 -4.20 21.15
N SER A 78 -2.11 -3.24 20.65
CA SER A 78 -1.88 -1.95 21.30
C SER A 78 -1.65 -0.84 20.27
N GLN A 79 -1.73 0.42 20.73
CA GLN A 79 -1.37 1.58 19.91
C GLN A 79 0.12 1.60 19.56
N ALA A 80 0.98 1.17 20.47
CA ALA A 80 2.43 1.08 20.25
C ALA A 80 2.75 0.08 19.13
N GLU A 81 2.22 -1.13 19.20
CA GLU A 81 2.42 -2.15 18.16
C GLU A 81 1.77 -1.75 16.81
N PHE A 82 0.64 -1.03 16.85
CA PHE A 82 0.06 -0.45 15.65
C PHE A 82 1.04 0.56 15.03
N ARG A 83 1.61 1.48 15.82
CA ARG A 83 2.55 2.49 15.33
C ARG A 83 3.80 1.87 14.72
N LYS A 84 4.33 0.78 15.29
CA LYS A 84 5.44 0.04 14.69
C LYS A 84 5.12 -0.40 13.25
N VAL A 85 3.97 -1.05 13.06
CA VAL A 85 3.61 -1.61 11.75
C VAL A 85 3.19 -0.53 10.75
N ASP A 86 2.46 0.50 11.20
CA ASP A 86 1.82 1.50 10.34
C ASP A 86 2.61 2.81 10.20
N PHE A 87 3.72 2.97 10.95
CA PHE A 87 4.62 4.12 10.86
C PHE A 87 6.10 3.71 10.77
N GLU A 88 6.62 2.97 11.80
CA GLU A 88 8.06 2.75 11.89
C GLU A 88 8.59 1.84 10.77
N TYR A 89 7.92 0.73 10.48
CA TYR A 89 8.36 -0.20 9.43
C TYR A 89 8.32 0.42 8.03
N PRO A 90 7.25 1.14 7.61
CA PRO A 90 7.26 1.89 6.36
C PRO A 90 8.36 2.95 6.28
N MET A 91 8.65 3.66 7.39
CA MET A 91 9.73 4.65 7.43
C MET A 91 11.10 4.02 7.25
N ARG A 92 11.40 2.96 8.02
CA ARG A 92 12.65 2.21 7.86
C ARG A 92 12.83 1.68 6.45
N LEU A 93 11.75 1.12 5.86
CA LEU A 93 11.78 0.66 4.47
C LEU A 93 12.12 1.81 3.51
N ALA A 94 11.49 2.97 3.68
CA ALA A 94 11.71 4.13 2.84
C ALA A 94 13.16 4.65 2.95
N GLU A 95 13.68 4.80 4.17
CA GLU A 95 15.05 5.25 4.42
C GLU A 95 16.09 4.28 3.83
N ARG A 96 15.90 2.97 4.04
CA ARG A 96 16.82 1.95 3.49
C ARG A 96 16.75 1.89 1.97
N SER A 97 15.55 2.01 1.39
CA SER A 97 15.41 2.00 -0.07
C SER A 97 16.11 3.19 -0.73
N LEU A 98 16.07 4.37 -0.13
CA LEU A 98 16.81 5.55 -0.62
C LEU A 98 18.32 5.33 -0.60
N GLN A 99 18.86 4.74 0.47
CA GLN A 99 20.29 4.40 0.56
C GLN A 99 20.72 3.42 -0.55
N SER A 100 19.80 2.61 -1.04
CA SER A 100 20.01 1.67 -2.15
C SER A 100 19.72 2.28 -3.54
N GLY A 101 19.50 3.59 -3.62
CA GLY A 101 19.28 4.30 -4.88
C GLY A 101 17.85 4.23 -5.44
N THR A 102 16.88 3.81 -4.64
CA THR A 102 15.46 3.84 -5.03
C THR A 102 15.00 5.25 -5.31
N ARG A 103 14.27 5.43 -6.40
CA ARG A 103 13.74 6.74 -6.82
C ARG A 103 12.25 6.90 -6.56
N GLN A 104 11.51 5.80 -6.47
CA GLN A 104 10.05 5.80 -6.42
C GLN A 104 9.50 4.97 -5.24
N PHE A 105 8.57 5.57 -4.48
CA PHE A 105 7.94 4.92 -3.34
C PHE A 105 6.41 5.06 -3.42
N LEU A 106 5.70 3.95 -3.31
CA LEU A 106 4.25 3.88 -3.38
C LEU A 106 3.70 3.37 -2.04
N LEU A 107 2.83 4.16 -1.41
CA LEU A 107 2.27 3.89 -0.08
C LEU A 107 0.77 3.67 -0.12
N VAL A 108 0.28 2.62 0.52
CA VAL A 108 -1.14 2.52 0.90
C VAL A 108 -1.35 3.16 2.26
N SER A 109 -2.03 4.30 2.25
CA SER A 109 -2.44 5.07 3.43
C SER A 109 -3.94 4.87 3.71
N SER A 110 -4.65 5.91 4.09
CA SER A 110 -6.09 5.89 4.37
C SER A 110 -6.75 7.23 4.05
N VAL A 111 -7.98 7.21 3.57
CA VAL A 111 -8.79 8.42 3.46
C VAL A 111 -8.90 9.09 4.83
N GLY A 112 -8.74 10.42 4.86
CA GLY A 112 -8.78 11.21 6.09
C GLY A 112 -7.47 11.18 6.91
N ALA A 113 -6.37 10.59 6.39
CA ALA A 113 -5.06 10.67 7.01
C ALA A 113 -4.66 12.14 7.24
N ASN A 114 -4.36 12.50 8.50
CA ASN A 114 -4.00 13.85 8.91
C ASN A 114 -3.20 13.78 10.21
N ALA A 115 -1.99 14.35 10.23
CA ALA A 115 -1.10 14.34 11.39
C ALA A 115 -1.69 15.07 12.62
N GLU A 116 -2.60 16.00 12.43
CA GLU A 116 -3.29 16.73 13.49
C GLU A 116 -4.58 16.05 13.97
N SER A 117 -4.93 14.89 13.41
CA SER A 117 -6.17 14.21 13.76
C SER A 117 -6.22 13.80 15.23
N LYS A 118 -7.37 14.02 15.89
CA LYS A 118 -7.63 13.47 17.22
C LYS A 118 -7.77 11.94 17.20
N ASN A 119 -8.13 11.36 16.07
CA ASN A 119 -8.19 9.93 15.87
C ASN A 119 -6.76 9.37 15.70
N PHE A 120 -6.34 8.50 16.62
CA PHE A 120 -5.00 7.93 16.65
C PHE A 120 -4.62 7.23 15.33
N TYR A 121 -5.52 6.46 14.72
CA TYR A 121 -5.28 5.77 13.46
C TYR A 121 -4.98 6.76 12.33
N LEU A 122 -5.86 7.76 12.15
CA LEU A 122 -5.71 8.78 11.09
C LEU A 122 -4.49 9.67 11.33
N ARG A 123 -4.18 9.97 12.59
CA ARG A 123 -2.99 10.72 12.97
C ARG A 123 -1.72 9.95 12.60
N THR A 124 -1.61 8.68 12.98
CA THR A 124 -0.44 7.85 12.64
C THR A 124 -0.22 7.76 11.12
N LYS A 125 -1.31 7.61 10.34
CA LYS A 125 -1.22 7.60 8.87
C LYS A 125 -0.77 8.97 8.32
N GLY A 126 -1.31 10.06 8.86
CA GLY A 126 -0.92 11.42 8.47
C GLY A 126 0.53 11.73 8.80
N GLU A 127 1.00 11.37 10.00
CA GLU A 127 2.39 11.51 10.42
C GLU A 127 3.34 10.75 9.48
N LEU A 128 2.98 9.52 9.06
CA LEU A 128 3.76 8.75 8.10
C LEU A 128 3.86 9.46 6.74
N GLU A 129 2.74 9.95 6.23
CA GLU A 129 2.72 10.68 4.95
C GLU A 129 3.59 11.94 4.99
N GLU A 130 3.52 12.72 6.09
CA GLU A 130 4.36 13.89 6.26
C GLU A 130 5.85 13.56 6.37
N ALA A 131 6.18 12.48 7.09
CA ALA A 131 7.56 12.03 7.22
C ALA A 131 8.14 11.58 5.87
N LEU A 132 7.37 10.81 5.08
CA LEU A 132 7.79 10.36 3.75
C LEU A 132 7.97 11.52 2.76
N ARG A 133 7.16 12.58 2.84
CA ARG A 133 7.29 13.77 1.97
C ARG A 133 8.59 14.55 2.20
N ARG A 134 9.23 14.38 3.36
CA ARG A 134 10.53 15.00 3.66
C ARG A 134 11.71 14.22 3.08
N LEU A 135 11.47 12.99 2.64
CA LEU A 135 12.48 12.15 2.02
C LEU A 135 12.66 12.50 0.53
N PRO A 136 13.89 12.48 0.00
CA PRO A 136 14.19 12.93 -1.35
C PRO A 136 13.87 11.89 -2.43
N PHE A 137 12.66 11.30 -2.39
CA PHE A 137 12.19 10.48 -3.49
C PHE A 137 11.93 11.32 -4.74
N GLN A 138 12.31 10.82 -5.91
CA GLN A 138 11.96 11.44 -7.17
C GLN A 138 10.44 11.38 -7.40
N ALA A 139 9.80 10.28 -6.98
CA ALA A 139 8.35 10.10 -7.02
C ALA A 139 7.85 9.46 -5.72
N LEU A 140 6.84 10.07 -5.11
CA LEU A 140 6.12 9.55 -3.95
C LEU A 140 4.63 9.50 -4.26
N HIS A 141 4.06 8.29 -4.32
CA HIS A 141 2.66 8.04 -4.61
C HIS A 141 1.94 7.56 -3.37
N ILE A 142 0.96 8.32 -2.87
CA ILE A 142 0.20 8.04 -1.66
C ILE A 142 -1.24 7.71 -2.04
N PHE A 143 -1.65 6.48 -1.81
CA PHE A 143 -3.01 6.00 -2.06
C PHE A 143 -3.81 6.05 -0.76
N ARG A 144 -4.90 6.79 -0.75
CA ARG A 144 -5.81 6.96 0.38
C ARG A 144 -7.15 6.26 0.13
N PRO A 145 -7.19 4.92 0.08
CA PRO A 145 -8.45 4.22 -0.04
C PRO A 145 -9.31 4.42 1.20
N SER A 146 -10.62 4.28 1.02
CA SER A 146 -11.58 4.17 2.11
C SER A 146 -11.69 2.72 2.59
N PHE A 147 -12.92 2.24 2.87
CA PHE A 147 -13.14 0.84 3.22
C PHE A 147 -12.77 -0.09 2.07
N LEU A 148 -11.77 -0.92 2.31
CA LEU A 148 -11.34 -1.92 1.35
C LEU A 148 -12.30 -3.11 1.37
N SER A 149 -12.89 -3.42 0.21
CA SER A 149 -13.63 -4.64 -0.01
C SER A 149 -12.78 -5.65 -0.77
N GLY A 150 -12.93 -6.94 -0.44
CA GLY A 150 -12.20 -8.04 -1.08
C GLY A 150 -12.35 -9.32 -0.29
N HIS A 151 -12.09 -10.46 -0.93
CA HIS A 151 -12.09 -11.74 -0.26
C HIS A 151 -10.85 -11.84 0.64
N ARG A 152 -11.05 -11.77 1.96
CA ARG A 152 -10.04 -12.16 2.95
C ARG A 152 -10.27 -13.61 3.34
N ASN A 153 -9.19 -14.36 3.49
CA ASN A 153 -9.25 -15.72 4.07
C ASN A 153 -9.73 -15.73 5.55
N GLU A 154 -9.87 -14.57 6.18
CA GLU A 154 -10.38 -14.42 7.53
C GLU A 154 -11.80 -13.84 7.51
N LYS A 155 -12.79 -14.65 7.88
CA LYS A 155 -14.20 -14.23 8.07
C LYS A 155 -14.28 -13.29 9.28
N ARG A 156 -14.64 -12.04 9.09
CA ARG A 156 -14.98 -11.12 10.19
C ARG A 156 -16.50 -11.19 10.43
N PRO A 157 -16.97 -11.56 11.64
CA PRO A 157 -18.37 -11.40 11.98
C PRO A 157 -18.73 -9.88 11.92
N GLY A 158 -19.76 -9.53 11.16
CA GLY A 158 -20.19 -8.13 10.94
C GLY A 158 -19.79 -7.51 9.58
N GLU A 159 -18.86 -8.09 8.83
CA GLU A 159 -18.39 -7.54 7.53
C GLU A 159 -19.50 -7.57 6.46
N ARG A 160 -20.38 -8.60 6.48
CA ARG A 160 -21.53 -8.72 5.57
C ARG A 160 -22.55 -7.61 5.77
N PHE A 161 -22.78 -7.18 7.02
CA PHE A 161 -23.68 -6.08 7.34
C PHE A 161 -23.06 -4.73 6.96
N GLY A 162 -21.76 -4.54 7.21
CA GLY A 162 -21.04 -3.33 6.81
C GLY A 162 -21.00 -3.15 5.29
N ILE A 163 -20.78 -4.22 4.52
CA ILE A 163 -20.79 -4.19 3.04
C ILE A 163 -22.18 -3.88 2.49
N ALA A 164 -23.25 -4.45 3.08
CA ALA A 164 -24.63 -4.17 2.67
C ALA A 164 -25.00 -2.72 2.93
N VAL A 165 -24.69 -2.18 4.11
CA VAL A 165 -24.88 -0.76 4.44
C VAL A 165 -24.05 0.14 3.55
N ALA A 166 -22.78 -0.19 3.29
CA ALA A 166 -21.91 0.57 2.42
C ALA A 166 -22.40 0.58 0.96
N ARG A 167 -22.99 -0.51 0.46
CA ARG A 167 -23.64 -0.55 -0.86
C ARG A 167 -24.90 0.30 -0.93
N LEU A 168 -25.70 0.34 0.13
CA LEU A 168 -26.89 1.19 0.20
C LEU A 168 -26.53 2.68 0.32
N THR A 169 -25.47 3.02 1.02
CA THR A 169 -25.04 4.41 1.24
C THR A 169 -24.21 4.98 0.09
N GLN A 170 -23.65 4.17 -0.81
CA GLN A 170 -22.82 4.67 -1.91
C GLN A 170 -23.58 5.62 -2.86
N PHE A 171 -24.90 5.50 -2.96
CA PHE A 171 -25.75 6.42 -3.74
C PHE A 171 -25.82 7.82 -3.12
N PHE A 172 -25.63 7.94 -1.80
CA PHE A 172 -25.65 9.22 -1.08
C PHE A 172 -24.25 9.86 -0.96
N LEU A 173 -23.19 9.10 -1.27
CA LEU A 173 -21.83 9.63 -1.26
C LEU A 173 -21.53 10.32 -2.61
N LEU A 174 -22.01 11.57 -2.74
CA LEU A 174 -21.84 12.43 -3.91
C LEU A 174 -20.86 13.59 -3.61
N GLY A 175 -20.34 14.25 -4.62
CA GLY A 175 -19.43 15.38 -4.46
C GLY A 175 -18.20 15.01 -3.62
N SER A 176 -17.86 15.81 -2.62
CA SER A 176 -16.70 15.61 -1.73
C SER A 176 -16.77 14.33 -0.88
N LEU A 177 -17.96 13.74 -0.72
CA LEU A 177 -18.13 12.50 0.04
C LEU A 177 -17.77 11.25 -0.78
N ARG A 178 -17.56 11.36 -2.08
CA ARG A 178 -17.15 10.22 -2.95
C ARG A 178 -15.89 9.53 -2.47
N ARG A 179 -14.95 10.25 -1.88
CA ARG A 179 -13.71 9.71 -1.31
C ARG A 179 -13.93 8.64 -0.23
N TYR A 180 -15.12 8.59 0.37
CA TYR A 180 -15.48 7.58 1.38
C TYR A 180 -16.17 6.34 0.80
N ARG A 181 -16.38 6.28 -0.53
CA ARG A 181 -16.96 5.10 -1.18
C ARG A 181 -16.06 3.88 -0.98
N PRO A 182 -16.63 2.71 -0.64
CA PRO A 182 -15.86 1.47 -0.60
C PRO A 182 -15.18 1.19 -1.93
N ILE A 183 -13.96 0.68 -1.87
CA ILE A 183 -13.17 0.36 -3.06
C ILE A 183 -12.62 -1.07 -2.97
N GLN A 184 -12.56 -1.77 -4.09
CA GLN A 184 -11.98 -3.10 -4.14
C GLN A 184 -10.46 -3.01 -4.02
N ALA A 185 -9.87 -3.92 -3.25
CA ALA A 185 -8.43 -3.94 -3.04
C ALA A 185 -7.64 -4.18 -4.34
N GLU A 186 -8.22 -4.94 -5.26
CA GLU A 186 -7.68 -5.16 -6.62
C GLU A 186 -7.57 -3.85 -7.41
N ILE A 187 -8.58 -2.97 -7.34
CA ILE A 187 -8.56 -1.66 -8.00
C ILE A 187 -7.42 -0.80 -7.44
N VAL A 188 -7.24 -0.80 -6.11
CA VAL A 188 -6.12 -0.07 -5.49
C VAL A 188 -4.77 -0.62 -5.94
N ALA A 189 -4.61 -1.93 -5.96
CA ALA A 189 -3.40 -2.60 -6.41
C ALA A 189 -3.07 -2.29 -7.87
N GLN A 190 -4.05 -2.37 -8.75
CA GLN A 190 -3.86 -2.02 -10.18
C GLN A 190 -3.50 -0.55 -10.35
N ALA A 191 -4.15 0.35 -9.61
CA ALA A 191 -3.82 1.77 -9.62
C ALA A 191 -2.38 2.04 -9.17
N MET A 192 -1.88 1.31 -8.15
CA MET A 192 -0.50 1.42 -7.71
C MET A 192 0.48 1.02 -8.82
N VAL A 193 0.26 -0.11 -9.47
CA VAL A 193 1.14 -0.57 -10.56
C VAL A 193 1.11 0.41 -11.72
N ASN A 194 -0.07 0.89 -12.13
CA ASN A 194 -0.20 1.85 -13.22
C ASN A 194 0.44 3.21 -12.90
N ALA A 195 0.36 3.68 -11.64
CA ALA A 195 1.03 4.90 -11.21
C ALA A 195 2.56 4.76 -11.26
N ALA A 196 3.09 3.62 -10.82
CA ALA A 196 4.52 3.34 -10.91
C ALA A 196 5.01 3.41 -12.35
N LEU A 197 4.29 2.77 -13.26
CA LEU A 197 4.64 2.72 -14.69
C LEU A 197 4.38 4.03 -15.44
N ALA A 198 3.67 4.98 -14.84
CA ALA A 198 3.41 6.29 -15.45
C ALA A 198 4.67 7.19 -15.47
N GLY A 199 5.66 6.93 -14.62
CA GLY A 199 6.92 7.67 -14.57
C GLY A 199 6.76 9.15 -14.16
N ILE A 200 5.72 9.48 -13.39
CA ILE A 200 5.40 10.86 -12.98
C ILE A 200 6.17 11.20 -11.71
N SER A 201 7.05 12.19 -11.78
CA SER A 201 7.84 12.67 -10.63
C SER A 201 7.04 13.58 -9.72
N GLY A 202 7.49 13.70 -8.45
CA GLY A 202 6.88 14.54 -7.43
C GLY A 202 6.01 13.76 -6.45
N VAL A 203 5.26 14.49 -5.62
CA VAL A 203 4.38 13.91 -4.59
C VAL A 203 2.94 13.92 -5.09
N HIS A 204 2.35 12.74 -5.16
CA HIS A 204 1.00 12.54 -5.64
C HIS A 204 0.15 11.85 -4.59
N ILE A 205 -1.06 12.37 -4.36
CA ILE A 205 -2.06 11.77 -3.46
C ILE A 205 -3.26 11.38 -4.29
N TYR A 206 -3.71 10.14 -4.12
CA TYR A 206 -4.82 9.57 -4.85
C TYR A 206 -5.92 9.15 -3.88
N GLU A 207 -7.09 9.75 -4.01
CA GLU A 207 -8.32 9.34 -3.33
C GLU A 207 -9.20 8.51 -4.29
N TYR A 208 -10.42 8.20 -3.91
CA TYR A 208 -11.28 7.25 -4.62
C TYR A 208 -11.33 7.44 -6.14
N ASP A 209 -11.62 8.66 -6.61
CA ASP A 209 -11.83 8.91 -8.05
C ASP A 209 -10.54 8.78 -8.86
N GLU A 210 -9.41 9.26 -8.31
CA GLU A 210 -8.09 9.13 -8.94
C GLU A 210 -7.64 7.67 -8.96
N ILE A 211 -7.86 6.91 -7.87
CA ILE A 211 -7.52 5.49 -7.80
C ILE A 211 -8.31 4.71 -8.86
N VAL A 212 -9.63 4.95 -8.96
CA VAL A 212 -10.47 4.27 -9.96
C VAL A 212 -10.05 4.63 -11.39
N ARG A 213 -9.69 5.91 -11.63
CA ARG A 213 -9.21 6.35 -12.95
C ARG A 213 -7.88 5.69 -13.32
N LEU A 214 -6.91 5.68 -12.40
CA LEU A 214 -5.61 5.05 -12.63
C LEU A 214 -5.72 3.55 -12.90
N ALA A 215 -6.61 2.85 -12.18
CA ALA A 215 -6.79 1.42 -12.37
C ALA A 215 -7.36 1.03 -13.75
N ARG A 216 -8.03 1.96 -14.45
CA ARG A 216 -8.63 1.73 -15.77
C ARG A 216 -7.68 1.98 -16.95
N VAL A 217 -6.48 2.45 -16.70
CA VAL A 217 -5.47 2.65 -17.75
C VAL A 217 -5.01 1.28 -18.22
N GLU A 218 -5.52 0.82 -19.37
CA GLU A 218 -5.01 -0.36 -20.06
C GLU A 218 -3.67 0.00 -20.73
N ARG A 219 -2.68 -0.85 -20.53
CA ARG A 219 -1.34 -0.72 -21.14
C ARG A 219 -0.93 -2.00 -21.84
#